data_790737368507a39d6f4688a30ac83cf3
#
_entry.id   790737368507a39d6f4688a30ac83cf3
#
_cell.length_a   1.000
_cell.length_b   1.000
_cell.length_c   1.000
_cell.angle_alpha   90.00
_cell.angle_beta   90.00
_cell.angle_gamma   90.00
#
_symmetry.space_group_name_H-M   'P 1'
#
loop_
_entity.id
_entity.type
_entity.pdbx_description
1 polymer ?
#
loop_
_entity_poly.entity_id
_entity_poly.type
_entity_poly.pdbx_seq_one_letter_code
_entity_poly.pdbx_strand_id
1 'polypeptide(L)'
;MRWDYTAASRKNLKAALDEAKDAFDDESATQEEVDAAAANLKDAIAGLQKKPTIDPIDPGDAIGALLPLLPAFGSDTQGTFPFNDVSKADWYYNSVRSAWYNGLIDGVTRYEFQPDSTLTVAQAIKLAAALYQMEHEGKVRLTNGETKWYDTYVSYAIANSIIEQSYASYTDAQMNAPVTRGEFVHIFHGAKDGYTAISTVADGAIPDVKTGDKFAAEIYELYRAGILTGSDTKGTFHAASTIKRSEAATILLRMYDSSVRMPITLG
;
A
#
# COMPACT_ATOMS: atom_id res chain seq x y z
N MET A 1 17.01 10.35 -2.16
CA MET A 1 17.41 9.15 -2.93
C MET A 1 16.13 8.49 -3.43
N ARG A 2 15.97 8.31 -4.74
CA ARG A 2 14.80 7.65 -5.31
C ARG A 2 14.90 6.17 -4.97
N TRP A 3 13.90 5.64 -4.29
CA TRP A 3 13.86 4.23 -3.93
C TRP A 3 13.32 3.41 -5.10
N ASP A 4 14.18 3.04 -6.05
CA ASP A 4 13.82 2.33 -7.28
C ASP A 4 13.70 0.81 -7.08
N TYR A 5 13.88 0.31 -5.85
CA TYR A 5 13.90 -1.11 -5.52
C TYR A 5 12.77 -1.50 -4.57
N THR A 6 12.36 -2.77 -4.60
CA THR A 6 11.30 -3.31 -3.72
C THR A 6 11.70 -3.23 -2.24
N ALA A 7 10.71 -3.13 -1.35
CA ALA A 7 10.96 -3.08 0.09
C ALA A 7 11.69 -4.33 0.59
N ALA A 8 11.31 -5.51 0.09
CA ALA A 8 11.94 -6.79 0.45
C ALA A 8 13.42 -6.83 0.08
N SER A 9 13.79 -6.45 -1.16
CA SER A 9 15.20 -6.46 -1.58
C SER A 9 16.04 -5.42 -0.85
N ARG A 10 15.45 -4.26 -0.50
CA ARG A 10 16.11 -3.24 0.34
C ARG A 10 16.32 -3.69 1.78
N LYS A 11 15.34 -4.42 2.36
CA LYS A 11 15.47 -4.99 3.72
C LYS A 11 16.62 -6.00 3.77
N ASN A 12 16.68 -6.89 2.76
CA ASN A 12 17.78 -7.85 2.65
C ASN A 12 19.13 -7.17 2.50
N LEU A 13 19.21 -6.12 1.67
CA LEU A 13 20.42 -5.33 1.52
C LEU A 13 20.82 -4.64 2.83
N LYS A 14 19.85 -4.07 3.56
CA LYS A 14 20.10 -3.43 4.85
C LYS A 14 20.63 -4.43 5.86
N ALA A 15 20.04 -5.61 5.98
CA ALA A 15 20.49 -6.66 6.90
C ALA A 15 21.91 -7.12 6.58
N ALA A 16 22.21 -7.36 5.31
CA ALA A 16 23.56 -7.74 4.88
C ALA A 16 24.59 -6.62 5.07
N LEU A 17 24.17 -5.35 4.94
CA LEU A 17 25.04 -4.21 5.22
C LEU A 17 25.35 -4.06 6.73
N ASP A 18 24.34 -4.26 7.58
CA ASP A 18 24.50 -4.22 9.02
C ASP A 18 25.46 -5.36 9.47
N GLU A 19 25.26 -6.59 8.97
CA GLU A 19 26.15 -7.73 9.21
C GLU A 19 27.59 -7.47 8.73
N ALA A 20 27.76 -6.87 7.55
CA ALA A 20 29.09 -6.53 7.04
C ALA A 20 29.80 -5.44 7.85
N LYS A 21 29.05 -4.48 8.41
CA LYS A 21 29.59 -3.48 9.33
C LYS A 21 30.02 -4.10 10.66
N ASP A 22 29.16 -4.95 11.23
CA ASP A 22 29.46 -5.61 12.48
C ASP A 22 30.74 -6.45 12.36
N ALA A 23 30.90 -7.20 11.25
CA ALA A 23 32.12 -7.96 10.97
C ALA A 23 33.35 -7.07 10.73
N PHE A 24 33.18 -5.86 10.17
CA PHE A 24 34.26 -4.90 9.96
C PHE A 24 34.70 -4.22 11.26
N ASP A 25 33.76 -3.92 12.15
CA ASP A 25 34.00 -3.21 13.41
C ASP A 25 34.49 -4.17 14.55
N ASP A 26 34.37 -5.50 14.35
CA ASP A 26 34.83 -6.50 15.29
C ASP A 26 36.31 -6.83 15.08
N GLU A 27 37.19 -6.28 15.93
CA GLU A 27 38.64 -6.56 15.91
C GLU A 27 39.01 -8.04 16.11
N SER A 28 38.07 -8.86 16.59
CA SER A 28 38.26 -10.31 16.80
C SER A 28 37.70 -11.16 15.65
N ALA A 29 37.05 -10.56 14.64
CA ALA A 29 36.50 -11.28 13.52
C ALA A 29 37.56 -12.04 12.73
N THR A 30 37.26 -13.27 12.41
CA THR A 30 38.12 -14.10 11.56
C THR A 30 38.02 -13.69 10.09
N GLN A 31 39.04 -14.01 9.30
CA GLN A 31 38.99 -13.77 7.86
C GLN A 31 37.77 -14.47 7.19
N GLU A 32 37.40 -15.67 7.67
CA GLU A 32 36.23 -16.41 7.16
C GLU A 32 34.91 -15.68 7.43
N GLU A 33 34.75 -15.08 8.59
CA GLU A 33 33.55 -14.28 8.93
C GLU A 33 33.43 -13.00 8.08
N VAL A 34 34.57 -12.33 7.87
CA VAL A 34 34.60 -11.13 6.99
C VAL A 34 34.32 -11.52 5.55
N ASP A 35 34.86 -12.60 5.04
CA ASP A 35 34.61 -13.07 3.67
C ASP A 35 33.16 -13.51 3.48
N ALA A 36 32.54 -14.16 4.48
CA ALA A 36 31.13 -14.55 4.47
C ALA A 36 30.21 -13.32 4.45
N ALA A 37 30.47 -12.34 5.31
CA ALA A 37 29.70 -11.10 5.35
C ALA A 37 29.83 -10.30 4.03
N ALA A 38 31.02 -10.26 3.44
CA ALA A 38 31.24 -9.65 2.13
C ALA A 38 30.50 -10.37 1.00
N ALA A 39 30.44 -11.72 1.02
CA ALA A 39 29.68 -12.51 0.06
C ALA A 39 28.18 -12.26 0.21
N ASN A 40 27.63 -12.27 1.42
CA ASN A 40 26.23 -11.98 1.71
C ASN A 40 25.84 -10.59 1.23
N LEU A 41 26.66 -9.58 1.46
CA LEU A 41 26.42 -8.22 0.98
C LEU A 41 26.41 -8.15 -0.57
N LYS A 42 27.34 -8.83 -1.21
CA LYS A 42 27.40 -8.93 -2.67
C LYS A 42 26.15 -9.59 -3.26
N ASP A 43 25.69 -10.67 -2.63
CA ASP A 43 24.49 -11.39 -3.06
C ASP A 43 23.22 -10.55 -2.82
N ALA A 44 23.15 -9.81 -1.71
CA ALA A 44 22.05 -8.88 -1.45
C ALA A 44 22.01 -7.71 -2.44
N ILE A 45 23.17 -7.20 -2.89
CA ILE A 45 23.27 -6.19 -3.96
C ILE A 45 22.78 -6.78 -5.29
N ALA A 46 23.23 -7.98 -5.65
CA ALA A 46 22.82 -8.67 -6.87
C ALA A 46 21.32 -9.03 -6.86
N GLY A 47 20.77 -9.30 -5.66
CA GLY A 47 19.37 -9.59 -5.43
C GLY A 47 18.45 -8.36 -5.38
N LEU A 48 18.97 -7.15 -5.62
CA LEU A 48 18.14 -5.94 -5.67
C LEU A 48 17.15 -6.01 -6.85
N GLN A 49 15.87 -6.03 -6.50
CA GLN A 49 14.77 -6.03 -7.48
C GLN A 49 14.23 -4.61 -7.65
N LYS A 50 14.33 -4.07 -8.87
CA LYS A 50 13.71 -2.78 -9.19
C LYS A 50 12.19 -2.87 -9.01
N LYS A 51 11.61 -1.82 -8.43
CA LYS A 51 10.15 -1.65 -8.50
C LYS A 51 9.77 -1.56 -9.98
N PRO A 52 8.68 -2.24 -10.40
CA PRO A 52 8.17 -2.04 -11.76
C PRO A 52 7.81 -0.55 -11.92
N THR A 53 8.49 0.14 -12.80
CA THR A 53 8.10 1.48 -13.23
C THR A 53 6.86 1.32 -14.10
N ILE A 54 5.73 1.78 -13.59
CA ILE A 54 4.55 2.00 -14.44
C ILE A 54 4.76 3.40 -15.01
N ASP A 55 5.30 3.48 -16.22
CA ASP A 55 5.26 4.73 -16.98
C ASP A 55 3.80 5.17 -17.12
N PRO A 56 3.49 6.49 -17.07
CA PRO A 56 2.17 6.96 -17.40
C PRO A 56 1.86 6.51 -18.84
N ILE A 57 1.09 5.44 -18.96
CA ILE A 57 0.79 4.78 -20.22
C ILE A 57 -0.15 5.67 -20.99
N ASP A 58 0.29 6.15 -22.16
CA ASP A 58 -0.58 6.62 -23.22
C ASP A 58 -1.66 5.55 -23.50
N PRO A 59 -2.96 5.92 -23.54
CA PRO A 59 -4.06 4.96 -23.64
C PRO A 59 -4.02 4.05 -24.88
N GLY A 60 -3.04 4.21 -25.77
CA GLY A 60 -2.96 3.53 -27.06
C GLY A 60 -1.94 2.40 -27.19
N ASP A 61 -0.91 2.27 -26.35
CA ASP A 61 0.22 1.38 -26.64
C ASP A 61 0.59 0.38 -25.53
N ALA A 62 0.65 -0.88 -25.93
CA ALA A 62 1.56 -1.92 -25.46
C ALA A 62 1.33 -2.53 -24.07
N ILE A 63 0.09 -2.77 -23.64
CA ILE A 63 -0.20 -3.60 -22.44
C ILE A 63 0.30 -5.06 -22.63
N GLY A 64 0.46 -5.52 -23.86
CA GLY A 64 0.94 -6.87 -24.16
C GLY A 64 2.43 -7.14 -23.91
N ALA A 65 3.28 -6.10 -23.86
CA ALA A 65 4.73 -6.26 -23.75
C ALA A 65 5.29 -6.22 -22.33
N LEU A 66 4.50 -5.73 -21.33
CA LEU A 66 4.92 -5.59 -19.93
C LEU A 66 4.47 -6.75 -19.03
N LEU A 67 3.59 -7.63 -19.52
CA LEU A 67 3.10 -8.80 -18.77
C LEU A 67 4.20 -9.78 -18.30
N PRO A 68 5.34 -9.95 -18.99
CA PRO A 68 6.40 -10.84 -18.53
C PRO A 68 7.31 -10.27 -17.45
N LEU A 69 7.24 -8.97 -17.14
CA LEU A 69 8.19 -8.27 -16.25
C LEU A 69 7.68 -8.03 -14.84
N LEU A 70 6.42 -8.34 -14.56
CA LEU A 70 5.87 -8.25 -13.21
C LEU A 70 6.12 -9.59 -12.49
N PRO A 71 6.79 -9.60 -11.33
CA PRO A 71 6.92 -10.84 -10.57
C PRO A 71 5.53 -11.35 -10.20
N ALA A 72 5.27 -12.62 -10.52
CA ALA A 72 4.08 -13.33 -10.12
C ALA A 72 4.07 -13.46 -8.60
N PHE A 73 3.34 -12.60 -7.91
CA PHE A 73 3.04 -12.80 -6.50
C PHE A 73 1.82 -13.69 -6.36
N GLY A 74 2.09 -14.96 -6.08
CA GLY A 74 1.22 -15.81 -5.27
C GLY A 74 -0.11 -16.24 -5.85
N SER A 75 -0.27 -16.37 -7.17
CA SER A 75 -1.23 -17.33 -7.73
C SER A 75 -0.77 -17.78 -9.11
N ASP A 76 -0.80 -19.09 -9.35
CA ASP A 76 -0.45 -19.80 -10.58
C ASP A 76 -1.41 -19.49 -11.74
N THR A 77 -1.63 -18.24 -12.06
CA THR A 77 -2.35 -17.89 -13.27
C THR A 77 -1.82 -16.57 -13.82
N GLN A 78 -1.10 -16.64 -14.90
CA GLN A 78 -1.02 -15.54 -15.88
C GLN A 78 -2.44 -15.32 -16.46
N GLY A 79 -3.37 -14.93 -15.57
CA GLY A 79 -4.77 -14.75 -15.91
C GLY A 79 -5.02 -13.38 -16.48
N THR A 80 -5.76 -13.34 -17.54
CA THR A 80 -6.43 -12.13 -18.07
C THR A 80 -7.16 -11.45 -16.88
N PHE A 81 -7.04 -10.11 -16.77
CA PHE A 81 -7.78 -9.33 -15.77
C PHE A 81 -9.25 -9.74 -15.73
N PRO A 82 -9.78 -10.24 -14.60
CA PRO A 82 -10.99 -11.04 -14.62
C PRO A 82 -12.29 -10.24 -14.50
N PHE A 83 -12.24 -8.96 -14.07
CA PHE A 83 -13.42 -8.21 -13.69
C PHE A 83 -14.16 -7.64 -14.90
N ASN A 84 -15.43 -8.06 -15.07
CA ASN A 84 -16.26 -7.65 -16.18
C ASN A 84 -16.88 -6.26 -15.99
N ASP A 85 -16.90 -5.77 -14.76
CA ASP A 85 -17.46 -4.50 -14.32
C ASP A 85 -16.41 -3.38 -14.17
N VAL A 86 -15.20 -3.60 -14.70
CA VAL A 86 -14.10 -2.62 -14.75
C VAL A 86 -13.62 -2.49 -16.18
N SER A 87 -13.99 -1.37 -16.81
CA SER A 87 -13.66 -1.05 -18.18
C SER A 87 -12.32 -0.32 -18.30
N LYS A 88 -11.60 -0.51 -19.40
CA LYS A 88 -10.38 0.26 -19.70
C LYS A 88 -10.62 1.78 -19.77
N ALA A 89 -11.86 2.22 -20.01
CA ALA A 89 -12.23 3.63 -20.02
C ALA A 89 -12.43 4.23 -18.62
N ASP A 90 -12.49 3.39 -17.57
CA ASP A 90 -12.70 3.86 -16.21
C ASP A 90 -11.43 4.49 -15.65
N TRP A 91 -11.56 5.63 -14.97
CA TRP A 91 -10.44 6.36 -14.39
C TRP A 91 -9.64 5.53 -13.35
N TYR A 92 -10.28 4.55 -12.74
CA TYR A 92 -9.69 3.65 -11.74
C TYR A 92 -9.15 2.34 -12.33
N TYR A 93 -9.30 2.08 -13.64
CA TYR A 93 -8.92 0.82 -14.26
C TYR A 93 -7.48 0.38 -13.94
N ASN A 94 -6.52 1.27 -14.14
CA ASN A 94 -5.12 0.97 -13.89
C ASN A 94 -4.85 0.69 -12.41
N SER A 95 -5.52 1.43 -11.51
CA SER A 95 -5.39 1.26 -10.07
C SER A 95 -5.93 -0.09 -9.61
N VAL A 96 -7.13 -0.45 -10.04
CA VAL A 96 -7.76 -1.74 -9.70
C VAL A 96 -6.94 -2.90 -10.25
N ARG A 97 -6.54 -2.81 -11.53
CA ARG A 97 -5.75 -3.85 -12.19
C ARG A 97 -4.39 -4.05 -11.51
N SER A 98 -3.67 -2.97 -11.20
CA SER A 98 -2.37 -3.05 -10.56
C SER A 98 -2.47 -3.55 -9.12
N ALA A 99 -3.42 -3.07 -8.33
CA ALA A 99 -3.64 -3.53 -6.96
C ALA A 99 -4.03 -5.03 -6.92
N TRP A 100 -4.90 -5.47 -7.84
CA TRP A 100 -5.26 -6.88 -7.98
C TRP A 100 -4.06 -7.74 -8.40
N TYR A 101 -3.29 -7.29 -9.39
CA TYR A 101 -2.14 -8.03 -9.90
C TYR A 101 -1.05 -8.23 -8.85
N ASN A 102 -0.88 -7.27 -7.95
CA ASN A 102 0.04 -7.34 -6.82
C ASN A 102 -0.56 -8.08 -5.59
N GLY A 103 -1.75 -8.66 -5.70
CA GLY A 103 -2.40 -9.38 -4.59
C GLY A 103 -2.80 -8.49 -3.42
N LEU A 104 -2.91 -7.18 -3.63
CA LEU A 104 -3.28 -6.20 -2.60
C LEU A 104 -4.81 -6.08 -2.43
N ILE A 105 -5.57 -6.37 -3.48
CA ILE A 105 -7.03 -6.31 -3.45
C ILE A 105 -7.64 -7.43 -4.29
N ASP A 106 -8.72 -8.03 -3.78
CA ASP A 106 -9.49 -9.05 -4.47
C ASP A 106 -10.79 -8.48 -5.05
N GLY A 107 -11.40 -9.19 -6.00
CA GLY A 107 -12.79 -8.95 -6.38
C GLY A 107 -13.77 -9.34 -5.28
N VAL A 108 -15.01 -8.89 -5.37
CA VAL A 108 -16.11 -9.36 -4.53
C VAL A 108 -16.52 -10.78 -4.96
N THR A 109 -16.46 -11.03 -6.26
CA THR A 109 -16.55 -12.37 -6.85
C THR A 109 -15.34 -12.62 -7.76
N ARG A 110 -15.26 -13.80 -8.37
CA ARG A 110 -14.23 -14.13 -9.34
C ARG A 110 -14.21 -13.16 -10.55
N TYR A 111 -15.35 -12.60 -10.91
CA TYR A 111 -15.53 -11.81 -12.13
C TYR A 111 -16.05 -10.38 -11.89
N GLU A 112 -16.29 -10.00 -10.65
CA GLU A 112 -16.81 -8.69 -10.29
C GLU A 112 -15.94 -8.02 -9.22
N PHE A 113 -15.56 -6.79 -9.48
CA PHE A 113 -14.84 -5.94 -8.54
C PHE A 113 -15.79 -5.10 -7.69
N GLN A 114 -16.94 -4.71 -8.24
CA GLN A 114 -17.94 -3.80 -7.68
C GLN A 114 -17.34 -2.42 -7.32
N PRO A 115 -16.85 -1.65 -8.30
CA PRO A 115 -16.07 -0.43 -8.06
C PRO A 115 -16.83 0.65 -7.27
N ASP A 116 -18.16 0.71 -7.41
CA ASP A 116 -19.03 1.68 -6.73
C ASP A 116 -19.52 1.24 -5.36
N SER A 117 -19.31 -0.02 -4.97
CA SER A 117 -19.69 -0.46 -3.62
C SER A 117 -18.72 0.11 -2.57
N THR A 118 -19.21 0.30 -1.35
CA THR A 118 -18.43 0.81 -0.23
C THR A 118 -17.66 -0.33 0.46
N LEU A 119 -16.49 0.01 1.03
CA LEU A 119 -15.77 -0.90 1.90
C LEU A 119 -16.36 -0.89 3.31
N THR A 120 -16.25 -2.01 4.00
CA THR A 120 -16.47 -2.08 5.45
C THR A 120 -15.18 -1.80 6.23
N VAL A 121 -15.29 -1.53 7.54
CA VAL A 121 -14.14 -1.36 8.43
C VAL A 121 -13.22 -2.59 8.36
N ALA A 122 -13.76 -3.79 8.46
CA ALA A 122 -12.98 -5.04 8.38
C ALA A 122 -12.26 -5.20 7.02
N GLN A 123 -12.90 -4.79 5.92
CA GLN A 123 -12.26 -4.82 4.60
C GLN A 123 -11.13 -3.80 4.50
N ALA A 124 -11.29 -2.60 5.07
CA ALA A 124 -10.23 -1.60 5.13
C ALA A 124 -9.02 -2.12 5.93
N ILE A 125 -9.25 -2.74 7.09
CA ILE A 125 -8.19 -3.35 7.91
C ILE A 125 -7.48 -4.50 7.14
N LYS A 126 -8.23 -5.36 6.43
CA LYS A 126 -7.63 -6.41 5.58
C LYS A 126 -6.67 -5.81 4.55
N LEU A 127 -7.09 -4.76 3.84
CA LEU A 127 -6.25 -4.12 2.82
C LEU A 127 -5.03 -3.45 3.41
N ALA A 128 -5.16 -2.77 4.56
CA ALA A 128 -4.05 -2.14 5.26
C ALA A 128 -3.03 -3.18 5.77
N ALA A 129 -3.51 -4.29 6.34
CA ALA A 129 -2.66 -5.40 6.77
C ALA A 129 -1.92 -6.05 5.58
N ALA A 130 -2.59 -6.22 4.44
CA ALA A 130 -1.99 -6.74 3.22
C ALA A 130 -0.92 -5.80 2.66
N LEU A 131 -1.18 -4.49 2.65
CA LEU A 131 -0.20 -3.48 2.25
C LEU A 131 1.04 -3.52 3.15
N TYR A 132 0.84 -3.51 4.46
CA TYR A 132 1.94 -3.59 5.43
C TYR A 132 2.77 -4.86 5.23
N GLN A 133 2.12 -6.01 5.08
CA GLN A 133 2.82 -7.27 4.85
C GLN A 133 3.58 -7.27 3.52
N MET A 134 3.00 -6.70 2.46
CA MET A 134 3.68 -6.55 1.17
C MET A 134 4.92 -5.65 1.28
N GLU A 135 4.83 -4.53 1.99
CA GLU A 135 5.96 -3.59 2.18
C GLU A 135 7.09 -4.20 3.04
N HIS A 136 6.76 -4.97 4.08
CA HIS A 136 7.74 -5.49 5.05
C HIS A 136 8.23 -6.91 4.74
N GLU A 137 7.37 -7.76 4.17
CA GLU A 137 7.67 -9.17 3.92
C GLU A 137 7.79 -9.52 2.43
N GLY A 138 7.44 -8.56 1.55
CA GLY A 138 7.51 -8.72 0.10
C GLY A 138 6.38 -9.55 -0.52
N LYS A 139 5.47 -10.09 0.30
CA LYS A 139 4.29 -10.83 -0.16
C LYS A 139 3.20 -10.87 0.89
N VAL A 140 1.94 -10.97 0.45
CA VAL A 140 0.79 -11.19 1.31
C VAL A 140 0.65 -12.69 1.59
N ARG A 141 0.56 -13.07 2.86
CA ARG A 141 0.37 -14.46 3.33
C ARG A 141 -0.82 -14.62 4.26
N LEU A 142 -1.38 -13.51 4.72
CA LEU A 142 -2.52 -13.51 5.61
C LEU A 142 -3.72 -14.15 4.92
N THR A 143 -4.40 -15.02 5.66
CA THR A 143 -5.63 -15.71 5.22
C THR A 143 -6.76 -15.38 6.18
N ASN A 144 -7.98 -15.66 5.75
CA ASN A 144 -9.16 -15.46 6.59
C ASN A 144 -9.07 -16.29 7.88
N GLY A 145 -9.56 -15.70 8.99
CA GLY A 145 -9.68 -16.38 10.27
C GLY A 145 -10.74 -17.49 10.24
N GLU A 146 -10.63 -18.43 11.17
CA GLU A 146 -11.54 -19.59 11.26
C GLU A 146 -12.93 -19.22 11.81
N THR A 147 -13.00 -18.35 12.81
CA THR A 147 -14.26 -17.95 13.47
C THR A 147 -14.92 -16.81 12.73
N LYS A 148 -14.16 -15.73 12.51
CA LYS A 148 -14.57 -14.60 11.72
C LYS A 148 -13.49 -14.35 10.68
N TRP A 149 -13.87 -14.14 9.46
CA TRP A 149 -12.92 -13.99 8.36
C TRP A 149 -11.89 -12.88 8.59
N TYR A 150 -12.23 -11.85 9.35
CA TYR A 150 -11.37 -10.69 9.58
C TYR A 150 -10.46 -10.81 10.83
N ASP A 151 -10.64 -11.82 11.71
CA ASP A 151 -9.90 -11.93 12.98
C ASP A 151 -8.38 -11.94 12.79
N THR A 152 -7.88 -12.67 11.79
CA THR A 152 -6.45 -12.74 11.48
C THR A 152 -5.89 -11.37 11.09
N TYR A 153 -6.65 -10.62 10.28
CA TYR A 153 -6.22 -9.29 9.81
C TYR A 153 -6.24 -8.26 10.92
N VAL A 154 -7.26 -8.28 11.78
CA VAL A 154 -7.38 -7.38 12.93
C VAL A 154 -6.24 -7.66 13.92
N SER A 155 -6.00 -8.94 14.26
CA SER A 155 -4.93 -9.33 15.17
C SER A 155 -3.56 -8.94 14.63
N TYR A 156 -3.31 -9.15 13.34
CA TYR A 156 -2.07 -8.75 12.69
C TYR A 156 -1.89 -7.23 12.67
N ALA A 157 -2.95 -6.49 12.35
CA ALA A 157 -2.91 -5.04 12.28
C ALA A 157 -2.62 -4.41 13.66
N ILE A 158 -3.21 -4.94 14.73
CA ILE A 158 -2.93 -4.51 16.11
C ILE A 158 -1.48 -4.84 16.50
N ALA A 159 -1.03 -6.08 16.25
CA ALA A 159 0.30 -6.54 16.60
C ALA A 159 1.43 -5.73 15.92
N ASN A 160 1.15 -5.17 14.72
CA ASN A 160 2.08 -4.34 13.98
C ASN A 160 1.80 -2.83 14.12
N SER A 161 0.95 -2.43 15.08
CA SER A 161 0.59 -1.02 15.34
C SER A 161 0.01 -0.28 14.13
N ILE A 162 -0.64 -1.01 13.21
CA ILE A 162 -1.36 -0.43 12.07
C ILE A 162 -2.65 0.23 12.56
N ILE A 163 -3.31 -0.39 13.54
CA ILE A 163 -4.52 0.11 14.20
C ILE A 163 -4.39 -0.05 15.72
N GLU A 164 -5.19 0.71 16.45
CA GLU A 164 -5.20 0.67 17.91
C GLU A 164 -5.86 -0.59 18.46
N GLN A 165 -5.49 -0.94 19.69
CA GLN A 165 -6.09 -2.07 20.44
C GLN A 165 -7.61 -1.97 20.58
N SER A 166 -8.19 -0.78 20.49
CA SER A 166 -9.63 -0.54 20.58
C SER A 166 -10.44 -1.29 19.51
N TYR A 167 -9.86 -1.52 18.33
CA TYR A 167 -10.51 -2.29 17.26
C TYR A 167 -10.77 -3.77 17.63
N ALA A 168 -10.01 -4.33 18.57
CA ALA A 168 -10.26 -5.68 19.08
C ALA A 168 -11.62 -5.83 19.79
N SER A 169 -12.19 -4.73 20.27
CA SER A 169 -13.49 -4.70 20.97
C SER A 169 -14.67 -4.38 20.02
N TYR A 170 -14.43 -4.17 18.72
CA TYR A 170 -15.49 -3.90 17.77
C TYR A 170 -16.41 -5.11 17.63
N THR A 171 -17.71 -4.84 17.68
CA THR A 171 -18.75 -5.84 17.37
C THR A 171 -18.75 -6.20 15.88
N ASP A 172 -19.37 -7.32 15.52
CA ASP A 172 -19.56 -7.69 14.11
C ASP A 172 -20.28 -6.60 13.30
N ALA A 173 -21.26 -5.93 13.94
CA ALA A 173 -21.97 -4.83 13.31
C ALA A 173 -21.04 -3.65 13.00
N GLN A 174 -20.11 -3.31 13.90
CA GLN A 174 -19.11 -2.24 13.68
C GLN A 174 -18.08 -2.64 12.62
N MET A 175 -17.57 -3.87 12.66
CA MET A 175 -16.64 -4.38 11.65
C MET A 175 -17.23 -4.44 10.24
N ASN A 176 -18.53 -4.73 10.14
CA ASN A 176 -19.23 -4.80 8.87
C ASN A 176 -19.92 -3.47 8.47
N ALA A 177 -19.82 -2.43 9.28
CA ALA A 177 -20.30 -1.11 8.92
C ALA A 177 -19.46 -0.51 7.77
N PRO A 178 -20.06 0.31 6.88
CA PRO A 178 -19.31 1.06 5.89
C PRO A 178 -18.26 1.96 6.55
N VAL A 179 -17.00 1.86 6.12
CA VAL A 179 -15.93 2.71 6.62
C VAL A 179 -16.03 4.12 6.04
N THR A 180 -15.85 5.15 6.87
CA THR A 180 -15.74 6.53 6.39
C THR A 180 -14.39 6.79 5.75
N ARG A 181 -14.29 7.80 4.88
CA ARG A 181 -13.03 8.21 4.25
C ARG A 181 -11.98 8.63 5.29
N GLY A 182 -12.42 9.30 6.36
CA GLY A 182 -11.53 9.68 7.46
C GLY A 182 -10.97 8.47 8.21
N GLU A 183 -11.83 7.53 8.59
CA GLU A 183 -11.40 6.29 9.27
C GLU A 183 -10.56 5.40 8.35
N PHE A 184 -10.90 5.31 7.05
CA PHE A 184 -10.08 4.62 6.06
C PHE A 184 -8.66 5.20 6.00
N VAL A 185 -8.52 6.53 5.92
CA VAL A 185 -7.21 7.19 5.92
C VAL A 185 -6.43 6.88 7.20
N HIS A 186 -7.09 6.94 8.36
CA HIS A 186 -6.47 6.61 9.63
C HIS A 186 -5.93 5.16 9.67
N ILE A 187 -6.74 4.18 9.26
CA ILE A 187 -6.32 2.77 9.18
C ILE A 187 -5.13 2.61 8.22
N PHE A 188 -5.19 3.24 7.05
CA PHE A 188 -4.14 3.13 6.04
C PHE A 188 -2.87 3.89 6.40
N HIS A 189 -2.99 4.99 7.12
CA HIS A 189 -1.84 5.75 7.60
C HIS A 189 -0.90 4.88 8.44
N GLY A 190 -1.45 4.04 9.30
CA GLY A 190 -0.67 3.10 10.10
C GLY A 190 -0.03 1.94 9.33
N ALA A 191 -0.41 1.73 8.06
CA ALA A 191 0.11 0.63 7.26
C ALA A 191 1.45 0.93 6.57
N LYS A 192 2.06 2.10 6.81
CA LYS A 192 3.33 2.50 6.19
C LYS A 192 4.19 3.34 7.10
N ASP A 193 5.49 3.06 7.10
CA ASP A 193 6.49 3.81 7.87
C ASP A 193 6.88 5.12 7.15
N GLY A 194 6.20 6.20 7.51
CA GLY A 194 6.51 7.55 7.06
C GLY A 194 6.13 7.87 5.61
N TYR A 195 5.98 9.13 5.35
CA TYR A 195 5.53 9.66 4.07
C TYR A 195 6.43 10.81 3.61
N THR A 196 6.95 10.71 2.39
CA THR A 196 7.72 11.80 1.79
C THR A 196 6.77 12.79 1.12
N ALA A 197 6.81 14.03 1.52
CA ALA A 197 6.03 15.10 0.90
C ALA A 197 6.53 15.39 -0.51
N ILE A 198 5.60 15.43 -1.47
CA ILE A 198 5.82 15.83 -2.87
C ILE A 198 4.87 16.94 -3.31
N SER A 199 3.92 17.31 -2.44
CA SER A 199 2.88 18.32 -2.66
C SER A 199 3.07 19.49 -1.69
N THR A 200 2.59 20.67 -2.09
CA THR A 200 2.50 21.85 -1.22
C THR A 200 1.07 22.00 -0.75
N VAL A 201 0.80 21.63 0.51
CA VAL A 201 -0.52 21.76 1.14
C VAL A 201 -0.35 22.44 2.49
N ALA A 202 -0.80 23.70 2.56
CA ALA A 202 -0.75 24.47 3.80
C ALA A 202 -1.77 23.96 4.81
N ASP A 203 -1.50 24.16 6.09
CA ASP A 203 -2.47 23.87 7.14
C ASP A 203 -3.74 24.71 6.96
N GLY A 204 -4.91 24.06 7.01
CA GLY A 204 -6.19 24.71 6.76
C GLY A 204 -6.56 24.88 5.27
N ALA A 205 -5.71 24.46 4.33
CA ALA A 205 -5.96 24.61 2.89
C ALA A 205 -6.96 23.56 2.31
N ILE A 206 -7.19 22.44 2.99
CA ILE A 206 -8.23 21.48 2.59
C ILE A 206 -9.58 22.06 3.01
N PRO A 207 -10.54 22.33 2.07
CA PRO A 207 -11.70 23.15 2.34
C PRO A 207 -12.60 22.69 3.49
N ASP A 208 -12.67 21.38 3.72
CA ASP A 208 -13.56 20.73 4.68
C ASP A 208 -12.81 19.95 5.79
N VAL A 209 -11.50 20.19 5.95
CA VAL A 209 -10.69 19.57 7.02
C VAL A 209 -9.94 20.65 7.79
N LYS A 210 -10.36 20.91 9.03
CA LYS A 210 -9.64 21.80 9.95
C LYS A 210 -8.54 21.02 10.65
N THR A 211 -7.46 21.69 11.02
CA THR A 211 -6.29 21.07 11.69
C THR A 211 -6.61 20.39 13.02
N GLY A 212 -7.72 20.74 13.68
CA GLY A 212 -8.20 20.12 14.91
C GLY A 212 -9.22 18.99 14.73
N ASP A 213 -9.61 18.70 13.50
CA ASP A 213 -10.58 17.63 13.23
C ASP A 213 -9.96 16.24 13.45
N LYS A 214 -10.83 15.26 13.73
CA LYS A 214 -10.39 13.86 13.87
C LYS A 214 -9.68 13.42 12.57
N PHE A 215 -8.53 12.79 12.71
CA PHE A 215 -7.68 12.31 11.61
C PHE A 215 -7.10 13.40 10.69
N ALA A 216 -7.17 14.68 11.09
CA ALA A 216 -6.67 15.77 10.25
C ALA A 216 -5.17 15.64 9.94
N ALA A 217 -4.36 15.27 10.93
CA ALA A 217 -2.92 15.12 10.77
C ALA A 217 -2.59 14.11 9.67
N GLU A 218 -3.19 12.93 9.73
CA GLU A 218 -3.02 11.85 8.75
C GLU A 218 -3.54 12.25 7.36
N ILE A 219 -4.67 12.92 7.30
CA ILE A 219 -5.24 13.41 6.04
C ILE A 219 -4.27 14.40 5.39
N TYR A 220 -3.77 15.42 6.12
CA TYR A 220 -2.82 16.39 5.61
C TYR A 220 -1.51 15.74 5.17
N GLU A 221 -1.00 14.76 5.91
CA GLU A 221 0.21 14.03 5.55
C GLU A 221 0.05 13.26 4.24
N LEU A 222 -1.07 12.56 4.04
CA LEU A 222 -1.34 11.84 2.80
C LEU A 222 -1.59 12.76 1.61
N TYR A 223 -2.16 13.95 1.82
CA TYR A 223 -2.24 14.99 0.77
C TYR A 223 -0.84 15.48 0.39
N ARG A 224 0.01 15.79 1.37
CA ARG A 224 1.40 16.21 1.13
C ARG A 224 2.22 15.13 0.43
N ALA A 225 1.93 13.88 0.72
CA ALA A 225 2.56 12.75 0.04
C ALA A 225 2.05 12.51 -1.39
N GLY A 226 1.04 13.24 -1.87
CA GLY A 226 0.43 13.04 -3.20
C GLY A 226 -0.37 11.74 -3.32
N ILE A 227 -0.74 11.13 -2.19
CA ILE A 227 -1.59 9.93 -2.11
C ILE A 227 -3.06 10.34 -2.23
N LEU A 228 -3.45 11.40 -1.53
CA LEU A 228 -4.77 12.02 -1.64
C LEU A 228 -4.72 13.28 -2.48
N THR A 229 -5.79 13.54 -3.22
CA THR A 229 -5.92 14.73 -4.09
C THR A 229 -7.26 15.45 -3.93
N GLY A 230 -8.14 14.92 -3.09
CA GLY A 230 -9.52 15.38 -2.96
C GLY A 230 -10.48 14.79 -3.98
N SER A 231 -11.74 15.14 -3.86
CA SER A 231 -12.86 14.66 -4.71
C SER A 231 -13.24 15.68 -5.80
N ASP A 232 -12.69 16.89 -5.74
CA ASP A 232 -12.91 17.98 -6.68
C ASP A 232 -11.65 18.79 -6.93
N THR A 233 -11.74 19.77 -7.81
CA THR A 233 -10.62 20.67 -8.16
C THR A 233 -10.18 21.58 -7.02
N LYS A 234 -10.97 21.69 -5.94
CA LYS A 234 -10.62 22.47 -4.74
C LYS A 234 -9.87 21.62 -3.69
N GLY A 235 -9.80 20.31 -3.91
CA GLY A 235 -9.18 19.38 -2.97
C GLY A 235 -10.07 19.03 -1.77
N THR A 236 -11.40 19.08 -1.91
CA THR A 236 -12.34 18.72 -0.84
C THR A 236 -12.23 17.22 -0.50
N PHE A 237 -12.16 16.87 0.78
CA PHE A 237 -11.87 15.50 1.22
C PHE A 237 -13.12 14.67 1.52
N HIS A 238 -14.15 15.25 2.15
CA HIS A 238 -15.36 14.56 2.60
C HIS A 238 -15.12 13.46 3.63
N ALA A 239 -14.46 13.78 4.75
CA ALA A 239 -14.03 12.82 5.78
C ALA A 239 -15.17 11.91 6.31
N ALA A 240 -16.41 12.43 6.43
CA ALA A 240 -17.57 11.70 6.93
C ALA A 240 -18.27 10.82 5.88
N SER A 241 -17.99 10.99 4.59
CA SER A 241 -18.54 10.15 3.54
C SER A 241 -17.90 8.76 3.54
N THR A 242 -18.63 7.75 3.06
CA THR A 242 -18.07 6.41 2.85
C THR A 242 -17.13 6.40 1.65
N ILE A 243 -16.17 5.46 1.64
CA ILE A 243 -15.23 5.30 0.53
C ILE A 243 -15.67 4.18 -0.41
N LYS A 244 -15.58 4.42 -1.72
CA LYS A 244 -15.83 3.42 -2.74
C LYS A 244 -14.60 2.50 -2.92
N ARG A 245 -14.83 1.27 -3.38
CA ARG A 245 -13.75 0.30 -3.65
C ARG A 245 -12.78 0.80 -4.72
N SER A 246 -13.27 1.48 -5.76
CA SER A 246 -12.43 2.12 -6.79
C SER A 246 -11.52 3.21 -6.25
N GLU A 247 -12.02 4.04 -5.34
CA GLU A 247 -11.23 5.07 -4.66
C GLU A 247 -10.17 4.45 -3.75
N ALA A 248 -10.57 3.44 -2.97
CA ALA A 248 -9.66 2.71 -2.09
C ALA A 248 -8.52 2.03 -2.87
N ALA A 249 -8.82 1.39 -4.02
CA ALA A 249 -7.81 0.79 -4.88
C ALA A 249 -6.80 1.83 -5.40
N THR A 250 -7.27 3.05 -5.69
CA THR A 250 -6.39 4.13 -6.15
C THR A 250 -5.47 4.65 -5.04
N ILE A 251 -6.00 4.81 -3.82
CA ILE A 251 -5.20 5.20 -2.65
C ILE A 251 -4.19 4.10 -2.34
N LEU A 252 -4.62 2.84 -2.32
CA LEU A 252 -3.77 1.67 -2.06
C LEU A 252 -2.60 1.59 -3.05
N LEU A 253 -2.87 1.80 -4.35
CA LEU A 253 -1.81 1.81 -5.36
C LEU A 253 -0.80 2.94 -5.12
N ARG A 254 -1.26 4.18 -4.82
CA ARG A 254 -0.38 5.31 -4.52
C ARG A 254 0.41 5.14 -3.23
N MET A 255 -0.11 4.39 -2.27
CA MET A 255 0.64 4.02 -1.07
C MET A 255 1.74 3.00 -1.40
N TYR A 256 1.41 1.98 -2.18
CA TYR A 256 2.34 0.92 -2.59
C TYR A 256 3.42 1.43 -3.56
N ASP A 257 3.01 2.17 -4.60
CA ASP A 257 3.91 2.68 -5.63
C ASP A 257 3.99 4.21 -5.59
N SER A 258 5.13 4.72 -5.16
CA SER A 258 5.36 6.17 -5.07
C SER A 258 5.47 6.86 -6.43
N SER A 259 5.70 6.12 -7.52
CA SER A 259 5.84 6.70 -8.87
C SER A 259 4.51 7.21 -9.45
N VAL A 260 3.38 6.67 -8.95
CA VAL A 260 2.03 7.06 -9.39
C VAL A 260 1.35 8.10 -8.48
N ARG A 261 2.08 8.63 -7.50
CA ARG A 261 1.59 9.71 -6.63
C ARG A 261 1.45 11.00 -7.43
N MET A 262 0.45 11.78 -7.07
CA MET A 262 0.09 13.01 -7.79
C MET A 262 0.42 14.24 -6.93
N PRO A 263 1.42 15.06 -7.31
CA PRO A 263 1.67 16.31 -6.62
C PRO A 263 0.52 17.29 -6.84
N ILE A 264 0.09 17.96 -5.75
CA ILE A 264 -0.92 19.01 -5.79
C ILE A 264 -0.44 20.23 -5.01
N THR A 265 -1.08 21.38 -5.24
CA THR A 265 -0.85 22.61 -4.48
C THR A 265 -2.19 23.11 -3.97
N LEU A 266 -2.32 23.25 -2.64
CA LEU A 266 -3.45 23.84 -1.94
C LEU A 266 -2.92 24.87 -0.92
N GLY A 267 -3.38 26.12 -1.01
CA GLY A 267 -2.92 27.20 -0.11
C GLY A 267 -3.57 28.51 -0.41
#